data_b9db8642c49c056b2fafc5bd0f8ec305
#
_entry.id   b9db8642c49c056b2fafc5bd0f8ec305
#
_cell.length_a   1.000
_cell.length_b   1.000
_cell.length_c   1.000
_cell.angle_alpha   90.00
_cell.angle_beta   90.00
_cell.angle_gamma   90.00
#
_symmetry.space_group_name_H-M   'P 1'
#
loop_
_entity.id
_entity.type
_entity.pdbx_description
1 polymer ?
#
loop_
_entity_poly.entity_id
_entity_poly.type
_entity_poly.pdbx_seq_one_letter_code
_entity_poly.pdbx_strand_id
1 'polypeptide(L)'
;MPHTLILLRHGQSEWNHKNLFTGWVYVRLTEKGIKEAKRAGELLKEHDLLPDVLHTSMLSRAIQTANFALDSADRSWIPVKRSWRLNERHYGALQGKDKSQTLAEFGEEQFQLWRRSFDVPPPHIDPSDTYAQQGDPRYADIEDFVP
;
A
#
# COMPACT_ATOMS: atom_id res chain seq x y z
N MET A 1 -13.05 5.19 27.85
CA MET A 1 -12.31 6.38 27.36
C MET A 1 -12.30 6.35 25.83
N PRO A 2 -12.43 7.48 25.17
CA PRO A 2 -12.35 7.50 23.71
C PRO A 2 -10.93 7.13 23.25
N HIS A 3 -10.85 6.38 22.15
CA HIS A 3 -9.59 6.06 21.49
C HIS A 3 -9.42 6.95 20.27
N THR A 4 -8.18 7.33 19.94
CA THR A 4 -7.86 8.09 18.74
C THR A 4 -7.37 7.15 17.66
N LEU A 5 -8.01 7.17 16.48
CA LEU A 5 -7.57 6.46 15.29
C LEU A 5 -6.88 7.44 14.33
N ILE A 6 -5.64 7.15 13.99
CA ILE A 6 -4.86 7.91 13.00
C ILE A 6 -4.76 7.07 11.73
N LEU A 7 -5.23 7.60 10.62
CA LEU A 7 -5.12 6.98 9.30
C LEU A 7 -4.02 7.70 8.50
N LEU A 8 -2.89 7.04 8.32
CA LEU A 8 -1.76 7.56 7.57
C LEU A 8 -1.63 6.82 6.23
N ARG A 9 -1.73 7.55 5.12
CA ARG A 9 -1.42 7.01 3.80
C ARG A 9 0.08 6.99 3.59
N HIS A 10 0.59 5.95 2.89
CA HIS A 10 2.00 5.87 2.51
C HIS A 10 2.42 7.04 1.63
N GLY A 11 3.69 7.41 1.69
CA GLY A 11 4.30 8.40 0.82
C GLY A 11 4.35 7.95 -0.65
N GLN A 12 4.75 8.85 -1.54
CA GLN A 12 4.87 8.53 -2.97
C GLN A 12 5.78 7.31 -3.18
N SER A 13 5.26 6.30 -3.89
CA SER A 13 6.05 5.15 -4.35
C SER A 13 6.59 5.37 -5.77
N GLU A 14 7.58 4.55 -6.16
CA GLU A 14 8.15 4.57 -7.51
C GLU A 14 7.06 4.40 -8.59
N TRP A 15 6.09 3.52 -8.35
CA TRP A 15 5.01 3.29 -9.31
C TRP A 15 3.88 4.32 -9.24
N ASN A 16 3.68 5.00 -8.11
CA ASN A 16 2.85 6.21 -8.10
C ASN A 16 3.46 7.28 -9.01
N HIS A 17 4.77 7.47 -8.93
CA HIS A 17 5.49 8.42 -9.79
C HIS A 17 5.39 8.06 -11.27
N LYS A 18 5.44 6.78 -11.61
CA LYS A 18 5.32 6.26 -12.98
C LYS A 18 3.88 6.09 -13.45
N ASN A 19 2.88 6.39 -12.63
CA ASN A 19 1.45 6.20 -12.92
C ASN A 19 1.07 4.75 -13.27
N LEU A 20 1.67 3.77 -12.59
CA LEU A 20 1.38 2.35 -12.80
C LEU A 20 0.42 1.81 -11.74
N PHE A 21 -0.37 0.79 -12.10
CA PHE A 21 -1.12 -0.01 -11.14
C PHE A 21 -0.17 -0.81 -10.27
N THR A 22 -0.24 -0.62 -8.95
CA THR A 22 0.69 -1.25 -8.00
C THR A 22 0.08 -2.46 -7.30
N GLY A 23 -1.04 -2.28 -6.63
CA GLY A 23 -1.69 -3.35 -5.87
C GLY A 23 -0.73 -4.01 -4.87
N TRP A 24 -0.49 -5.30 -5.01
CA TRP A 24 0.39 -6.08 -4.14
C TRP A 24 1.84 -6.15 -4.61
N VAL A 25 2.21 -5.52 -5.70
CA VAL A 25 3.61 -5.48 -6.13
C VAL A 25 4.46 -4.74 -5.09
N TYR A 26 5.63 -5.31 -4.80
CA TYR A 26 6.54 -4.83 -3.75
C TYR A 26 7.40 -3.68 -4.26
N VAL A 27 6.83 -2.46 -4.20
CA VAL A 27 7.44 -1.23 -4.72
C VAL A 27 7.83 -0.31 -3.56
N ARG A 28 9.00 0.31 -3.65
CA ARG A 28 9.55 1.17 -2.61
C ARG A 28 9.06 2.62 -2.73
N LEU A 29 9.30 3.39 -1.66
CA LEU A 29 9.10 4.84 -1.68
C LEU A 29 10.17 5.52 -2.56
N THR A 30 9.77 6.61 -3.21
CA THR A 30 10.72 7.58 -3.78
C THR A 30 11.36 8.42 -2.66
N GLU A 31 12.40 9.20 -2.99
CA GLU A 31 12.96 10.18 -2.05
C GLU A 31 11.90 11.18 -1.55
N LYS A 32 10.99 11.59 -2.43
CA LYS A 32 9.84 12.42 -2.06
C LYS A 32 8.96 11.71 -1.06
N GLY A 33 8.61 10.43 -1.31
CA GLY A 33 7.79 9.62 -0.41
C GLY A 33 8.43 9.44 0.97
N ILE A 34 9.74 9.32 1.04
CA ILE A 34 10.48 9.27 2.31
C ILE A 34 10.35 10.60 3.08
N LYS A 35 10.51 11.74 2.39
CA LYS A 35 10.31 13.06 2.99
C LYS A 35 8.89 13.26 3.49
N GLU A 36 7.89 12.82 2.72
CA GLU A 36 6.47 12.85 3.11
C GLU A 36 6.23 12.02 4.38
N ALA A 37 6.81 10.81 4.46
CA ALA A 37 6.69 9.94 5.63
C ALA A 37 7.33 10.56 6.89
N LYS A 38 8.52 11.14 6.76
CA LYS A 38 9.18 11.85 7.86
C LYS A 38 8.35 13.05 8.32
N ARG A 39 7.84 13.84 7.38
CA ARG A 39 6.98 14.99 7.69
C ARG A 39 5.69 14.58 8.41
N ALA A 40 5.12 13.45 8.04
CA ALA A 40 3.95 12.91 8.76
C ALA A 40 4.27 12.63 10.24
N GLY A 41 5.42 12.03 10.54
CA GLY A 41 5.85 11.81 11.92
C GLY A 41 6.08 13.10 12.70
N GLU A 42 6.69 14.11 12.07
CA GLU A 42 6.85 15.45 12.66
C GLU A 42 5.48 16.07 12.99
N LEU A 43 4.52 15.98 12.08
CA LEU A 43 3.16 16.50 12.29
C LEU A 43 2.45 15.79 13.45
N LEU A 44 2.61 14.47 13.59
CA LEU A 44 2.06 13.75 14.73
C LEU A 44 2.62 14.29 16.05
N LYS A 45 3.91 14.58 16.10
CA LYS A 45 4.57 15.14 17.27
C LYS A 45 4.14 16.59 17.55
N GLU A 46 4.10 17.43 16.52
CA GLU A 46 3.67 18.83 16.62
C GLU A 46 2.23 18.98 17.16
N HIS A 47 1.35 18.03 16.82
CA HIS A 47 -0.06 18.05 17.23
C HIS A 47 -0.37 17.18 18.45
N ASP A 48 0.63 16.64 19.13
CA ASP A 48 0.50 15.74 20.28
C ASP A 48 -0.40 14.52 19.98
N LEU A 49 -0.28 13.98 18.76
CA LEU A 49 -0.99 12.80 18.28
C LEU A 49 -0.05 11.58 18.23
N LEU A 50 0.63 11.32 19.36
CA LEU A 50 1.61 10.25 19.43
C LEU A 50 0.92 8.88 19.54
N PRO A 51 1.18 7.93 18.61
CA PRO A 51 0.53 6.62 18.65
C PRO A 51 1.12 5.70 19.74
N ASP A 52 0.28 4.82 20.26
CA ASP A 52 0.68 3.76 21.21
C ASP A 52 0.88 2.40 20.53
N VAL A 53 0.27 2.19 19.38
CA VAL A 53 0.41 1.00 18.54
C VAL A 53 0.29 1.38 17.08
N LEU A 54 1.06 0.70 16.24
CA LEU A 54 0.98 0.87 14.79
C LEU A 54 0.54 -0.42 14.12
N HIS A 55 -0.42 -0.31 13.20
CA HIS A 55 -0.82 -1.38 12.30
C HIS A 55 -0.41 -1.02 10.87
N THR A 56 0.23 -1.94 10.15
CA THR A 56 0.64 -1.72 8.76
C THR A 56 0.41 -2.98 7.92
N SER A 57 0.45 -2.81 6.61
CA SER A 57 0.35 -3.91 5.65
C SER A 57 1.67 -4.66 5.48
N MET A 58 1.68 -5.61 4.54
CA MET A 58 2.89 -6.33 4.13
C MET A 58 3.63 -5.62 2.99
N LEU A 59 3.13 -4.49 2.51
CA LEU A 59 3.70 -3.77 1.37
C LEU A 59 4.86 -2.87 1.81
N SER A 60 5.99 -2.92 1.09
CA SER A 60 7.20 -2.18 1.46
C SER A 60 6.98 -0.68 1.62
N ARG A 61 6.21 -0.06 0.73
CA ARG A 61 5.90 1.37 0.80
C ARG A 61 5.15 1.76 2.07
N ALA A 62 4.26 0.89 2.56
CA ALA A 62 3.54 1.13 3.82
C ALA A 62 4.44 0.90 5.03
N ILE A 63 5.22 -0.18 5.03
CA ILE A 63 6.20 -0.49 6.09
C ILE A 63 7.25 0.63 6.19
N GLN A 64 7.79 1.09 5.08
CA GLN A 64 8.78 2.17 5.08
C GLN A 64 8.17 3.49 5.59
N THR A 65 6.96 3.83 5.14
CA THR A 65 6.25 5.03 5.63
C THR A 65 6.06 4.96 7.14
N ALA A 66 5.62 3.82 7.67
CA ALA A 66 5.45 3.60 9.10
C ALA A 66 6.77 3.80 9.85
N ASN A 67 7.85 3.19 9.37
CA ASN A 67 9.16 3.28 10.02
C ASN A 67 9.67 4.73 10.06
N PHE A 68 9.63 5.45 8.94
CA PHE A 68 10.08 6.85 8.89
C PHE A 68 9.19 7.78 9.72
N ALA A 69 7.88 7.56 9.73
CA ALA A 69 6.98 8.35 10.54
C ALA A 69 7.19 8.13 12.04
N LEU A 70 7.34 6.88 12.48
CA LEU A 70 7.61 6.57 13.88
C LEU A 70 8.98 7.11 14.33
N ASP A 71 10.01 7.00 13.49
CA ASP A 71 11.32 7.57 13.78
C ASP A 71 11.25 9.09 14.00
N SER A 72 10.63 9.81 13.08
CA SER A 72 10.45 11.27 13.19
C SER A 72 9.56 11.70 14.36
N ALA A 73 8.66 10.84 14.81
CA ALA A 73 7.81 11.09 15.98
C ALA A 73 8.44 10.66 17.31
N ASP A 74 9.67 10.11 17.32
CA ASP A 74 10.32 9.48 18.47
C ASP A 74 9.50 8.32 19.07
N ARG A 75 8.83 7.55 18.21
CA ARG A 75 7.94 6.45 18.59
C ARG A 75 8.34 5.09 17.99
N SER A 76 9.58 4.94 17.52
CA SER A 76 10.08 3.67 16.94
C SER A 76 9.96 2.46 17.86
N TRP A 77 9.85 2.69 19.17
CA TRP A 77 9.78 1.67 20.21
C TRP A 77 8.40 1.05 20.45
N ILE A 78 7.34 1.62 19.88
CA ILE A 78 5.97 1.12 20.10
C ILE A 78 5.73 -0.22 19.39
N PRO A 79 4.76 -1.03 19.84
CA PRO A 79 4.39 -2.25 19.14
C PRO A 79 3.94 -1.99 17.71
N VAL A 80 4.45 -2.78 16.77
CA VAL A 80 4.07 -2.75 15.35
C VAL A 80 3.47 -4.09 14.95
N LYS A 81 2.27 -4.07 14.38
CA LYS A 81 1.54 -5.24 13.90
C LYS A 81 1.39 -5.17 12.38
N ARG A 82 1.87 -6.19 11.68
CA ARG A 82 1.74 -6.31 10.22
C ARG A 82 0.66 -7.32 9.87
N SER A 83 -0.14 -6.99 8.86
CA SER A 83 -1.16 -7.90 8.34
C SER A 83 -1.38 -7.66 6.85
N TRP A 84 -1.42 -8.75 6.06
CA TRP A 84 -1.79 -8.70 4.65
C TRP A 84 -3.22 -8.16 4.42
N ARG A 85 -4.10 -8.29 5.42
CA ARG A 85 -5.47 -7.74 5.38
C ARG A 85 -5.51 -6.22 5.26
N LEU A 86 -4.39 -5.55 5.55
CA LEU A 86 -4.21 -4.10 5.37
C LEU A 86 -3.54 -3.75 4.03
N ASN A 87 -3.24 -4.74 3.20
CA ASN A 87 -2.73 -4.46 1.87
C ASN A 87 -3.73 -3.64 1.06
N GLU A 88 -3.21 -2.86 0.11
CA GLU A 88 -4.01 -2.24 -0.93
C GLU A 88 -4.81 -3.30 -1.70
N ARG A 89 -5.90 -2.89 -2.36
CA ARG A 89 -6.61 -3.73 -3.32
C ARG A 89 -5.62 -4.40 -4.27
N HIS A 90 -5.79 -5.69 -4.49
CA HIS A 90 -5.09 -6.40 -5.56
C HIS A 90 -5.64 -5.97 -6.91
N TYR A 91 -4.78 -5.65 -7.86
CA TYR A 91 -5.21 -5.23 -9.20
C TYR A 91 -5.08 -6.33 -10.26
N GLY A 92 -4.79 -7.57 -9.85
CA GLY A 92 -4.72 -8.71 -10.76
C GLY A 92 -3.78 -8.46 -11.93
N ALA A 93 -4.22 -8.77 -13.15
CA ALA A 93 -3.46 -8.59 -14.37
C ALA A 93 -3.21 -7.12 -14.75
N LEU A 94 -3.81 -6.15 -14.05
CA LEU A 94 -3.51 -4.73 -14.25
C LEU A 94 -2.21 -4.30 -13.57
N GLN A 95 -1.69 -5.09 -12.62
CA GLN A 95 -0.43 -4.77 -11.93
C GLN A 95 0.71 -4.58 -12.93
N GLY A 96 1.41 -3.45 -12.81
CA GLY A 96 2.47 -3.03 -13.72
C GLY A 96 2.01 -2.29 -14.98
N LYS A 97 0.72 -2.24 -15.26
CA LYS A 97 0.19 -1.51 -16.42
C LYS A 97 0.07 -0.01 -16.15
N ASP A 98 0.27 0.79 -17.18
CA ASP A 98 0.06 2.24 -17.13
C ASP A 98 -1.43 2.58 -17.01
N LYS A 99 -1.78 3.45 -16.08
CA LYS A 99 -3.18 3.80 -15.82
C LYS A 99 -3.82 4.58 -16.96
N SER A 100 -3.05 5.47 -17.61
CA SER A 100 -3.56 6.27 -18.73
C SER A 100 -3.82 5.41 -19.97
N GLN A 101 -2.92 4.46 -20.25
CA GLN A 101 -3.10 3.50 -21.33
C GLN A 101 -4.28 2.57 -21.06
N THR A 102 -4.42 2.07 -19.83
CA THR A 102 -5.56 1.22 -19.44
C THR A 102 -6.89 1.98 -19.58
N LEU A 103 -6.93 3.24 -19.17
CA LEU A 103 -8.10 4.10 -19.35
C LEU A 103 -8.46 4.27 -20.83
N ALA A 104 -7.47 4.52 -21.69
CA ALA A 104 -7.68 4.69 -23.13
C ALA A 104 -8.15 3.39 -23.80
N GLU A 105 -7.65 2.23 -23.36
CA GLU A 105 -7.98 0.92 -23.93
C GLU A 105 -9.38 0.43 -23.53
N PHE A 106 -9.77 0.59 -22.26
CA PHE A 106 -10.98 -0.01 -21.70
C PHE A 106 -12.12 0.99 -21.44
N GLY A 107 -11.85 2.29 -21.52
CA GLY A 107 -12.82 3.36 -21.25
C GLY A 107 -12.99 3.67 -19.75
N GLU A 108 -13.58 4.83 -19.49
CA GLU A 108 -13.74 5.39 -18.13
C GLU A 108 -14.59 4.48 -17.23
N GLU A 109 -15.70 3.96 -17.70
CA GLU A 109 -16.62 3.15 -16.92
C GLU A 109 -15.93 1.89 -16.39
N GLN A 110 -15.34 1.08 -17.29
CA GLN A 110 -14.65 -0.15 -16.90
C GLN A 110 -13.43 0.13 -16.02
N PHE A 111 -12.68 1.19 -16.32
CA PHE A 111 -11.54 1.62 -15.54
C PHE A 111 -11.92 1.96 -14.08
N GLN A 112 -13.03 2.68 -13.88
CA GLN A 112 -13.53 3.03 -12.56
C GLN A 112 -14.09 1.81 -11.82
N LEU A 113 -14.77 0.89 -12.51
CA LEU A 113 -15.24 -0.36 -11.90
C LEU A 113 -14.07 -1.14 -11.30
N TRP A 114 -13.00 -1.37 -12.03
CA TRP A 114 -11.83 -2.07 -11.50
C TRP A 114 -11.14 -1.34 -10.34
N ARG A 115 -11.17 -0.03 -10.33
CA ARG A 115 -10.51 0.77 -9.29
C ARG A 115 -11.34 0.99 -8.04
N ARG A 116 -12.66 1.04 -8.15
CA ARG A 116 -13.53 1.56 -7.10
C ARG A 116 -14.70 0.66 -6.73
N SER A 117 -15.13 -0.24 -7.59
CA SER A 117 -16.23 -1.14 -7.28
C SER A 117 -15.87 -2.07 -6.12
N PHE A 118 -16.87 -2.45 -5.34
CA PHE A 118 -16.76 -3.44 -4.29
C PHE A 118 -16.77 -4.87 -4.84
N ASP A 119 -17.57 -5.12 -5.87
CA ASP A 119 -17.93 -6.44 -6.38
C ASP A 119 -17.39 -6.76 -7.78
N VAL A 120 -16.80 -5.79 -8.48
CA VAL A 120 -16.17 -6.02 -9.79
C VAL A 120 -14.67 -6.20 -9.61
N PRO A 121 -14.15 -7.44 -9.67
CA PRO A 121 -12.72 -7.67 -9.56
C PRO A 121 -11.98 -7.23 -10.83
N PRO A 122 -10.70 -6.87 -10.73
CA PRO A 122 -9.85 -6.72 -11.90
C PRO A 122 -9.64 -8.07 -12.60
N PRO A 123 -9.11 -8.09 -13.84
CA PRO A 123 -8.79 -9.32 -14.54
C PRO A 123 -7.82 -10.20 -13.73
N HIS A 124 -8.04 -11.51 -13.74
CA HIS A 124 -7.15 -12.46 -13.07
C HIS A 124 -5.73 -12.36 -13.63
N ILE A 125 -4.75 -12.35 -12.73
CA ILE A 125 -3.34 -12.43 -13.11
C ILE A 125 -2.95 -13.90 -13.37
N ASP A 126 -2.15 -14.14 -14.39
CA ASP A 126 -1.56 -15.46 -14.62
C ASP A 126 -0.56 -15.76 -13.49
N PRO A 127 -0.60 -16.96 -12.86
CA PRO A 127 0.36 -17.32 -11.81
C PRO A 127 1.83 -17.26 -12.23
N SER A 128 2.13 -17.34 -13.54
CA SER A 128 3.47 -17.20 -14.09
C SER A 128 3.89 -15.75 -14.34
N ASP A 129 2.98 -14.79 -14.19
CA ASP A 129 3.29 -13.37 -14.38
C ASP A 129 4.32 -12.89 -13.34
N THR A 130 5.24 -12.03 -13.77
CA THR A 130 6.27 -11.43 -12.92
C THR A 130 5.69 -10.72 -11.69
N TYR A 131 4.48 -10.21 -11.78
CA TYR A 131 3.81 -9.47 -10.73
C TYR A 131 2.76 -10.28 -9.97
N ALA A 132 2.66 -11.59 -10.23
CA ALA A 132 1.86 -12.50 -9.42
C ALA A 132 2.53 -12.77 -8.07
N GLN A 133 1.72 -13.03 -7.04
CA GLN A 133 2.20 -13.37 -5.71
C GLN A 133 2.24 -14.88 -5.46
N GLN A 134 2.04 -15.70 -6.48
CA GLN A 134 2.12 -17.16 -6.37
C GLN A 134 3.50 -17.58 -5.85
N GLY A 135 3.52 -18.28 -4.72
CA GLY A 135 4.76 -18.73 -4.09
C GLY A 135 5.58 -17.63 -3.38
N ASP A 136 5.02 -16.45 -3.21
CA ASP A 136 5.67 -15.35 -2.50
C ASP A 136 5.79 -15.68 -1.00
N PRO A 137 7.01 -15.74 -0.43
CA PRO A 137 7.23 -16.12 0.97
C PRO A 137 6.58 -15.18 1.97
N ARG A 138 6.27 -13.94 1.58
CA ARG A 138 5.57 -12.98 2.45
C ARG A 138 4.14 -13.42 2.78
N TYR A 139 3.57 -14.30 1.95
CA TYR A 139 2.20 -14.79 2.06
C TYR A 139 2.12 -16.31 2.26
N ALA A 140 3.23 -16.95 2.66
CA ALA A 140 3.31 -18.40 2.83
C ALA A 140 2.32 -18.97 3.84
N ASP A 141 1.94 -18.17 4.85
CA ASP A 141 0.99 -18.57 5.90
C ASP A 141 -0.49 -18.38 5.51
N ILE A 142 -0.76 -17.92 4.29
CA ILE A 142 -2.12 -17.76 3.78
C ILE A 142 -2.48 -19.04 3.01
N GLU A 143 -3.21 -19.92 3.67
CA GLU A 143 -3.80 -21.08 3.02
C GLU A 143 -4.92 -20.63 2.06
N ASP A 144 -4.92 -21.16 0.84
CA ASP A 144 -5.96 -21.03 -0.19
C ASP A 144 -6.18 -19.64 -0.82
N PHE A 145 -5.35 -18.64 -0.55
CA PHE A 145 -5.60 -17.32 -1.12
C PHE A 145 -4.33 -16.53 -1.43
N VAL A 146 -3.90 -16.61 -2.67
CA VAL A 146 -3.13 -15.53 -3.31
C VAL A 146 -3.99 -15.02 -4.46
N PRO A 147 -4.37 -13.72 -4.46
CA PRO A 147 -5.23 -13.16 -5.49
C PRO A 147 -4.66 -13.28 -6.89
#